data_a3c0938b4ac7dac12c7d352898603f76
#
_entry.id   a3c0938b4ac7dac12c7d352898603f76
#
_cell.length_a   1.000
_cell.length_b   1.000
_cell.length_c   1.000
_cell.angle_alpha   90.00
_cell.angle_beta   90.00
_cell.angle_gamma   90.00
#
_symmetry.space_group_name_H-M   'P 1'
#
loop_
_entity.id
_entity.type
_entity.pdbx_description
1 polymer ?
#
loop_
_entity_poly.entity_id
_entity_poly.type
_entity_poly.pdbx_seq_one_letter_code
_entity_poly.pdbx_strand_id
1 'polypeptide(L)'
;IAQRDTAFAMRLASLLAVQGLAFRVQDASLPGRPDFVVDEYRCVIFTHGCFWHHHHCYLFKVPATRTEFWLEKIGKNVERDRRDISRLQELGWRVLIVWECALRGREKLTDAALTERLEEWICGEGASAQIDTQGIHLLA
;
A
#
# COMPACT_ATOMS: atom_id res chain seq x y z
N ILE A 1 14.72 -2.09 -9.54
CA ILE A 1 13.58 -1.24 -9.49
C ILE A 1 12.29 -2.00 -9.39
N ALA A 2 11.52 -1.63 -8.44
CA ALA A 2 10.22 -2.25 -8.28
C ALA A 2 9.31 -1.79 -9.41
N GLN A 3 8.77 -2.73 -10.13
CA GLN A 3 7.76 -2.45 -11.14
C GLN A 3 6.45 -2.30 -10.42
N ARG A 4 5.71 -1.28 -10.75
CA ARG A 4 4.36 -1.14 -10.22
C ARG A 4 3.45 -2.07 -11.00
N ASP A 5 2.72 -2.89 -10.28
CA ASP A 5 1.74 -3.74 -10.91
C ASP A 5 0.46 -2.92 -11.09
N THR A 6 0.19 -2.54 -12.32
CA THR A 6 -0.96 -1.72 -12.65
C THR A 6 -2.28 -2.45 -12.41
N ALA A 7 -2.27 -3.77 -12.40
CA ALA A 7 -3.50 -4.54 -12.18
C ALA A 7 -4.08 -4.32 -10.78
N PHE A 8 -3.24 -4.40 -9.72
CA PHE A 8 -3.79 -4.12 -8.38
C PHE A 8 -4.06 -2.63 -8.17
N ALA A 9 -3.29 -1.75 -8.77
CA ALA A 9 -3.57 -0.33 -8.69
C ALA A 9 -4.90 -0.02 -9.37
N MET A 10 -5.19 -0.65 -10.51
CA MET A 10 -6.45 -0.46 -11.22
C MET A 10 -7.64 -0.98 -10.43
N ARG A 11 -7.47 -2.12 -9.77
CA ARG A 11 -8.54 -2.65 -8.92
C ARG A 11 -8.87 -1.68 -7.81
N LEU A 12 -7.83 -1.14 -7.16
CA LEU A 12 -8.01 -0.21 -6.06
C LEU A 12 -8.65 1.10 -6.55
N ALA A 13 -8.21 1.60 -7.71
CA ALA A 13 -8.78 2.80 -8.32
C ALA A 13 -10.28 2.64 -8.56
N SER A 14 -10.69 1.47 -9.07
CA SER A 14 -12.10 1.20 -9.32
C SER A 14 -12.92 1.23 -8.03
N LEU A 15 -12.38 0.64 -6.97
CA LEU A 15 -13.08 0.62 -5.67
C LEU A 15 -13.21 2.02 -5.07
N LEU A 16 -12.18 2.86 -5.21
CA LEU A 16 -12.23 4.23 -4.75
C LEU A 16 -13.25 5.05 -5.55
N ALA A 17 -13.28 4.85 -6.87
CA ALA A 17 -14.21 5.55 -7.75
C ALA A 17 -15.67 5.21 -7.43
N VAL A 18 -15.94 3.94 -7.15
CA VAL A 18 -17.29 3.47 -6.80
C VAL A 18 -17.78 4.15 -5.53
N GLN A 19 -16.88 4.47 -4.61
CA GLN A 19 -17.24 5.16 -3.38
C GLN A 19 -17.50 6.66 -3.58
N GLY A 20 -17.27 7.16 -4.78
CA GLY A 20 -17.44 8.58 -5.07
C GLY A 20 -16.32 9.47 -4.54
N LEU A 21 -15.19 8.89 -4.20
CA LEU A 21 -14.04 9.65 -3.69
C LEU A 21 -13.26 10.27 -4.83
N ALA A 22 -12.92 11.55 -4.68
CA ALA A 22 -12.01 12.22 -5.60
C ALA A 22 -10.57 11.90 -5.19
N PHE A 23 -9.75 11.49 -6.13
CA PHE A 23 -8.37 11.15 -5.84
C PHE A 23 -7.45 11.51 -7.00
N ARG A 24 -6.18 11.74 -6.68
CA ARG A 24 -5.11 11.95 -7.67
C ARG A 24 -4.24 10.71 -7.67
N VAL A 25 -3.56 10.45 -8.77
CA VAL A 25 -2.72 9.25 -8.90
C VAL A 25 -1.26 9.63 -9.08
N GLN A 26 -0.35 8.79 -8.58
CA GLN A 26 1.08 8.83 -8.86
C GLN A 26 1.69 10.23 -8.63
N ASP A 27 1.44 10.84 -7.47
CA ASP A 27 1.96 12.18 -7.20
C ASP A 27 3.46 12.15 -6.88
N ALA A 28 4.28 12.46 -7.86
CA ALA A 28 5.74 12.45 -7.73
C ALA A 28 6.28 13.58 -6.84
N SER A 29 5.46 14.56 -6.49
CA SER A 29 5.89 15.65 -5.62
C SER A 29 5.89 15.26 -4.13
N LEU A 30 5.25 14.13 -3.81
CA LEU A 30 5.20 13.64 -2.43
C LEU A 30 6.22 12.51 -2.20
N PRO A 31 6.76 12.39 -0.97
CA PRO A 31 7.70 11.31 -0.66
C PRO A 31 7.12 9.95 -1.02
N GLY A 32 7.93 9.11 -1.68
CA GLY A 32 7.52 7.76 -2.07
C GLY A 32 6.60 7.68 -3.25
N ARG A 33 6.14 8.80 -3.78
CA ARG A 33 5.23 8.84 -4.93
C ARG A 33 4.00 7.96 -4.71
N PRO A 34 3.11 8.34 -3.78
CA PRO A 34 1.92 7.53 -3.48
C PRO A 34 1.12 7.20 -4.72
N ASP A 35 0.55 6.00 -4.75
CA ASP A 35 -0.30 5.57 -5.86
C ASP A 35 -1.58 6.40 -5.92
N PHE A 36 -2.13 6.77 -4.76
CA PHE A 36 -3.35 7.56 -4.68
C PHE A 36 -3.23 8.62 -3.59
N VAL A 37 -3.78 9.80 -3.86
CA VAL A 37 -3.85 10.90 -2.90
C VAL A 37 -5.30 11.34 -2.80
N VAL A 38 -5.86 11.31 -1.59
CA VAL A 38 -7.22 11.75 -1.33
C VAL A 38 -7.12 13.05 -0.52
N ASP A 39 -7.11 14.16 -1.22
CA ASP A 39 -6.85 15.47 -0.60
C ASP A 39 -7.89 15.84 0.45
N GLU A 40 -9.15 15.56 0.20
CA GLU A 40 -10.24 15.88 1.11
C GLU A 40 -10.02 15.33 2.52
N TYR A 41 -9.44 14.13 2.60
CA TYR A 41 -9.22 13.45 3.87
C TYR A 41 -7.76 13.43 4.30
N ARG A 42 -6.90 14.16 3.59
CA ARG A 42 -5.48 14.26 3.90
C ARG A 42 -4.83 12.89 4.06
N CYS A 43 -5.10 12.00 3.14
CA CYS A 43 -4.47 10.68 3.18
C CYS A 43 -3.90 10.27 1.83
N VAL A 44 -2.91 9.39 1.90
CA VAL A 44 -2.26 8.82 0.72
C VAL A 44 -2.30 7.31 0.83
N ILE A 45 -2.35 6.63 -0.32
CA ILE A 45 -2.46 5.18 -0.36
C ILE A 45 -1.38 4.64 -1.28
N PHE A 46 -0.64 3.66 -0.76
CA PHE A 46 0.35 2.91 -1.54
C PHE A 46 -0.17 1.51 -1.80
N THR A 47 0.15 0.97 -2.98
CA THR A 47 -0.03 -0.45 -3.23
C THR A 47 1.36 -1.07 -3.25
N HIS A 48 1.65 -1.97 -2.29
CA HIS A 48 2.96 -2.58 -2.18
C HIS A 48 2.95 -4.04 -2.60
N GLY A 49 3.87 -4.42 -3.49
CA GLY A 49 4.10 -5.81 -3.85
C GLY A 49 4.75 -6.53 -2.66
N CYS A 50 4.24 -7.70 -2.33
CA CYS A 50 4.69 -8.42 -1.13
C CYS A 50 6.16 -8.82 -1.21
N PHE A 51 6.62 -9.25 -2.38
CA PHE A 51 8.03 -9.61 -2.55
C PHE A 51 8.96 -8.39 -2.39
N TRP A 52 8.66 -7.32 -3.11
CA TRP A 52 9.56 -6.16 -3.20
C TRP A 52 9.66 -5.38 -1.89
N HIS A 53 8.65 -5.48 -1.03
CA HIS A 53 8.60 -4.75 0.23
C HIS A 53 8.66 -5.66 1.46
N HIS A 54 9.07 -6.91 1.25
CA HIS A 54 9.28 -7.91 2.29
C HIS A 54 8.08 -8.08 3.23
N HIS A 55 6.91 -8.28 2.65
CA HIS A 55 5.72 -8.53 3.44
C HIS A 55 5.71 -9.97 3.96
N HIS A 56 5.41 -10.15 5.22
CA HIS A 56 5.39 -11.48 5.85
C HIS A 56 4.08 -12.20 5.53
N CYS A 57 4.01 -12.76 4.32
CA CYS A 57 2.82 -13.48 3.88
C CYS A 57 3.23 -14.61 2.90
N TYR A 58 2.24 -15.38 2.46
CA TYR A 58 2.50 -16.52 1.59
C TYR A 58 3.07 -16.16 0.21
N LEU A 59 2.93 -14.91 -0.21
CA LEU A 59 3.49 -14.47 -1.50
C LEU A 59 4.97 -14.13 -1.43
N PHE A 60 5.52 -13.97 -0.23
CA PHE A 60 6.95 -13.70 -0.10
C PHE A 60 7.72 -15.01 0.06
N LYS A 61 8.71 -15.21 -0.80
CA LYS A 61 9.63 -16.34 -0.68
C LYS A 61 11.04 -15.82 -0.88
N VAL A 62 11.95 -16.22 0.00
CA VAL A 62 13.36 -15.89 -0.14
C VAL A 62 13.90 -16.57 -1.39
N PRO A 63 14.47 -15.81 -2.33
CA PRO A 63 15.01 -16.41 -3.56
C PRO A 63 16.11 -17.44 -3.26
N ALA A 64 16.07 -18.56 -3.95
CA ALA A 64 17.04 -19.66 -3.78
C ALA A 64 18.41 -19.34 -4.38
N THR A 65 18.46 -18.49 -5.42
CA THR A 65 19.71 -18.10 -6.06
C THR A 65 19.95 -16.63 -5.83
N ARG A 66 21.23 -16.25 -5.70
CA ARG A 66 21.63 -14.87 -5.41
C ARG A 66 20.90 -14.31 -4.19
N THR A 67 20.70 -15.13 -3.20
CA THR A 67 19.92 -14.81 -2.01
C THR A 67 20.36 -13.50 -1.34
N GLU A 68 21.66 -13.34 -1.10
CA GLU A 68 22.18 -12.12 -0.45
C GLU A 68 21.91 -10.87 -1.26
N PHE A 69 22.06 -10.96 -2.58
CA PHE A 69 21.78 -9.83 -3.48
C PHE A 69 20.32 -9.36 -3.32
N TRP A 70 19.40 -10.32 -3.37
CA TRP A 70 17.97 -10.00 -3.28
C TRP A 70 17.57 -9.48 -1.91
N LEU A 71 18.10 -10.08 -0.85
CA LEU A 71 17.79 -9.63 0.51
C LEU A 71 18.30 -8.22 0.76
N GLU A 72 19.49 -7.89 0.22
CA GLU A 72 20.02 -6.53 0.35
C GLU A 72 19.15 -5.53 -0.42
N LYS A 73 18.76 -5.87 -1.64
CA LYS A 73 17.93 -5.00 -2.46
C LYS A 73 16.57 -4.76 -1.83
N ILE A 74 15.95 -5.81 -1.34
CA ILE A 74 14.66 -5.73 -0.65
C ILE A 74 14.79 -4.91 0.64
N GLY A 75 15.87 -5.11 1.39
CA GLY A 75 16.15 -4.36 2.60
C GLY A 75 16.22 -2.86 2.34
N LYS A 76 16.86 -2.46 1.25
CA LYS A 76 16.93 -1.04 0.86
C LYS A 76 15.55 -0.49 0.53
N ASN A 77 14.70 -1.29 -0.11
CA ASN A 77 13.33 -0.88 -0.39
C ASN A 77 12.56 -0.64 0.90
N VAL A 78 12.70 -1.54 1.87
CA VAL A 78 12.03 -1.41 3.17
C VAL A 78 12.48 -0.15 3.90
N GLU A 79 13.79 0.13 3.91
CA GLU A 79 14.31 1.35 4.55
C GLU A 79 13.77 2.61 3.88
N ARG A 80 13.74 2.61 2.55
CA ARG A 80 13.20 3.74 1.81
C ARG A 80 11.73 3.96 2.11
N ASP A 81 10.95 2.88 2.18
CA ASP A 81 9.53 2.95 2.51
C ASP A 81 9.33 3.59 3.88
N ARG A 82 10.12 3.19 4.87
CA ARG A 82 10.03 3.74 6.22
C ARG A 82 10.32 5.24 6.23
N ARG A 83 11.34 5.67 5.51
CA ARG A 83 11.67 7.10 5.41
C ARG A 83 10.55 7.89 4.75
N ASP A 84 10.02 7.36 3.65
CA ASP A 84 8.96 8.03 2.91
C ASP A 84 7.69 8.16 3.75
N ILE A 85 7.32 7.11 4.45
CA ILE A 85 6.15 7.12 5.33
C ILE A 85 6.34 8.14 6.46
N SER A 86 7.51 8.14 7.10
CA SER A 86 7.80 9.11 8.16
C SER A 86 7.69 10.54 7.65
N ARG A 87 8.23 10.81 6.49
CA ARG A 87 8.19 12.15 5.90
C ARG A 87 6.76 12.57 5.56
N LEU A 88 5.97 11.67 5.02
CA LEU A 88 4.56 11.93 4.74
C LEU A 88 3.81 12.27 6.02
N GLN A 89 4.04 11.52 7.08
CA GLN A 89 3.40 11.77 8.37
C GLN A 89 3.81 13.13 8.94
N GLU A 90 5.08 13.50 8.81
CA GLU A 90 5.56 14.80 9.24
C GLU A 90 4.90 15.93 8.45
N LEU A 91 4.55 15.68 7.21
CA LEU A 91 3.85 16.64 6.36
C LEU A 91 2.34 16.68 6.63
N GLY A 92 1.86 15.87 7.55
CA GLY A 92 0.46 15.86 7.94
C GLY A 92 -0.43 14.89 7.20
N TRP A 93 0.17 13.95 6.45
CA TRP A 93 -0.60 12.93 5.72
C TRP A 93 -0.79 11.68 6.57
N ARG A 94 -1.98 11.10 6.50
CA ARG A 94 -2.19 9.74 7.00
C ARG A 94 -1.83 8.79 5.86
N VAL A 95 -1.21 7.67 6.18
CA VAL A 95 -0.70 6.75 5.17
C VAL A 95 -1.39 5.40 5.29
N LEU A 96 -1.85 4.87 4.16
CA LEU A 96 -2.38 3.52 4.08
C LEU A 96 -1.57 2.72 3.09
N ILE A 97 -1.12 1.53 3.49
CA ILE A 97 -0.48 0.58 2.59
C ILE A 97 -1.48 -0.55 2.33
N VAL A 98 -1.76 -0.80 1.06
CA VAL A 98 -2.59 -1.95 0.68
C VAL A 98 -1.68 -2.97 0.03
N TRP A 99 -1.53 -4.12 0.68
CA TRP A 99 -0.61 -5.16 0.24
C TRP A 99 -1.17 -5.99 -0.91
N GLU A 100 -0.28 -6.43 -1.79
CA GLU A 100 -0.62 -7.28 -2.92
C GLU A 100 -1.48 -8.48 -2.54
N CYS A 101 -1.16 -9.15 -1.41
CA CYS A 101 -1.88 -10.35 -0.98
C CYS A 101 -3.36 -10.07 -0.67
N ALA A 102 -3.72 -8.83 -0.34
CA ALA A 102 -5.11 -8.44 -0.14
C ALA A 102 -5.83 -8.19 -1.47
N LEU A 103 -5.07 -7.89 -2.52
CA LEU A 103 -5.63 -7.48 -3.81
C LEU A 103 -5.68 -8.59 -4.85
N ARG A 104 -4.81 -9.57 -4.74
CA ARG A 104 -4.79 -10.70 -5.68
C ARG A 104 -4.31 -11.97 -5.00
N GLY A 105 -4.53 -13.09 -5.66
CA GLY A 105 -4.12 -14.40 -5.15
C GLY A 105 -5.25 -15.09 -4.41
N ARG A 106 -4.95 -16.28 -3.90
CA ARG A 106 -5.97 -17.15 -3.32
C ARG A 106 -6.59 -16.61 -2.03
N GLU A 107 -5.89 -15.71 -1.36
CA GLU A 107 -6.37 -15.16 -0.09
C GLU A 107 -6.81 -13.70 -0.18
N LYS A 108 -7.00 -13.20 -1.39
CA LYS A 108 -7.40 -11.81 -1.59
C LYS A 108 -8.73 -11.50 -0.90
N LEU A 109 -8.87 -10.24 -0.49
CA LEU A 109 -10.13 -9.78 0.07
C LEU A 109 -11.16 -9.60 -1.06
N THR A 110 -12.42 -9.78 -0.71
CA THR A 110 -13.52 -9.52 -1.67
C THR A 110 -13.64 -8.01 -1.88
N ASP A 111 -14.27 -7.62 -2.98
CA ASP A 111 -14.52 -6.20 -3.24
C ASP A 111 -15.32 -5.57 -2.11
N ALA A 112 -16.32 -6.26 -1.58
CA ALA A 112 -17.13 -5.75 -0.48
C ALA A 112 -16.29 -5.52 0.78
N ALA A 113 -15.45 -6.49 1.15
CA ALA A 113 -14.60 -6.37 2.34
C ALA A 113 -13.58 -5.25 2.18
N LEU A 114 -12.95 -5.17 1.00
CA LEU A 114 -11.94 -4.16 0.74
C LEU A 114 -12.55 -2.76 0.72
N THR A 115 -13.70 -2.61 0.07
CA THR A 115 -14.42 -1.33 0.00
C THR A 115 -14.79 -0.85 1.40
N GLU A 116 -15.29 -1.74 2.25
CA GLU A 116 -15.67 -1.40 3.62
C GLU A 116 -14.47 -0.89 4.42
N ARG A 117 -13.35 -1.56 4.31
CA ARG A 117 -12.14 -1.16 5.04
C ARG A 117 -11.57 0.15 4.52
N LEU A 118 -11.57 0.34 3.20
CA LEU A 118 -11.10 1.59 2.61
C LEU A 118 -11.96 2.76 3.04
N GLU A 119 -13.28 2.63 2.94
CA GLU A 119 -14.20 3.70 3.30
C GLU A 119 -14.07 4.06 4.78
N GLU A 120 -14.06 3.07 5.64
CA GLU A 120 -13.95 3.27 7.08
C GLU A 120 -12.67 4.00 7.43
N TRP A 121 -11.54 3.58 6.85
CA TRP A 121 -10.26 4.20 7.15
C TRP A 121 -10.13 5.60 6.55
N ILE A 122 -10.51 5.76 5.28
CA ILE A 122 -10.35 7.05 4.58
C ILE A 122 -11.21 8.12 5.26
N CYS A 123 -12.48 7.83 5.48
CA CYS A 123 -13.43 8.79 6.03
C CYS A 123 -13.34 8.94 7.56
N GLY A 124 -12.61 8.05 8.21
CA GLY A 124 -12.42 8.09 9.66
C GLY A 124 -11.25 8.98 10.05
N GLU A 125 -10.97 9.02 11.34
CA GLU A 125 -9.85 9.79 11.87
C GLU A 125 -8.74 8.86 12.36
N GLY A 126 -8.68 7.65 11.83
CA GLY A 126 -7.69 6.66 12.24
C GLY A 126 -6.27 7.01 11.85
N ALA A 127 -5.32 6.48 12.59
CA ALA A 127 -3.90 6.64 12.31
C ALA A 127 -3.50 5.87 11.05
N SER A 128 -2.28 6.08 10.58
CA SER A 128 -1.73 5.34 9.44
C SER A 128 -1.87 3.84 9.66
N ALA A 129 -2.16 3.12 8.59
CA ALA A 129 -2.52 1.70 8.69
C ALA A 129 -2.07 0.91 7.46
N GLN A 130 -2.30 -0.38 7.48
CA GLN A 130 -2.04 -1.27 6.36
C GLN A 130 -3.16 -2.29 6.25
N ILE A 131 -3.44 -2.72 5.03
CA ILE A 131 -4.44 -3.75 4.74
C ILE A 131 -3.74 -4.96 4.13
N ASP A 132 -3.97 -6.12 4.72
CA ASP A 132 -3.49 -7.39 4.19
C ASP A 132 -4.64 -8.41 4.19
N THR A 133 -4.34 -9.70 4.07
CA THR A 133 -5.37 -10.74 4.03
C THR A 133 -6.16 -10.85 5.33
N GLN A 134 -5.62 -10.35 6.44
CA GLN A 134 -6.28 -10.40 7.75
C GLN A 134 -7.17 -9.18 8.00
N GLY A 135 -7.12 -8.21 7.11
CA GLY A 135 -7.89 -6.98 7.25
C GLY A 135 -6.99 -5.78 7.49
N ILE A 136 -7.45 -4.83 8.30
CA ILE A 136 -6.72 -3.59 8.53
C ILE A 136 -6.02 -3.59 9.88
N HIS A 137 -4.77 -3.11 9.90
CA HIS A 137 -3.94 -3.01 11.11
C HIS A 137 -3.23 -1.68 11.13
N LEU A 138 -2.95 -1.15 12.30
CA LEU A 138 -2.16 0.07 12.40
C LEU A 138 -0.73 -0.19 11.93
N LEU A 139 -0.09 0.83 11.36
CA LEU A 139 1.33 0.77 11.06
C LEU A 139 2.12 0.89 12.35
N ALA A 140 3.12 0.06 12.47
CA ALA A 140 3.98 0.08 13.65
C ALA A 140 4.89 1.32 13.67
#